data_a27aacb6f4adb67a14b145c2ad3a357a
#
_entry.id   a27aacb6f4adb67a14b145c2ad3a357a
#
_cell.length_a   1.000
_cell.length_b   1.000
_cell.length_c   1.000
_cell.angle_alpha   90.00
_cell.angle_beta   90.00
_cell.angle_gamma   90.00
#
_symmetry.space_group_name_H-M   'P 1'
#
loop_
_entity.id
_entity.type
_entity.pdbx_description
1 polymer ?
#
loop_
_entity_poly.entity_id
_entity_poly.type
_entity_poly.pdbx_seq_one_letter_code
_entity_poly.pdbx_strand_id
1 'polypeptide(L)'
;MHTNGATSEKEGEGLLPPIADIDYYPNGGQLQPKCVQGARFRTEPGYIDTVTSQSKKNSCNHNLSFFYYIASFNKTCQFLGRICDSYEDYITGKCSSAPVCRMGFYSKELPNLPAHSKCYLKTSAESPYCLD
;
A
#
# COMPACT_ATOMS: atom_id res chain seq x y z
N MET A 1 -4.44 5.93 -3.32
CA MET A 1 -3.64 4.89 -2.59
C MET A 1 -4.01 3.53 -3.14
N HIS A 2 -3.03 2.81 -3.68
CA HIS A 2 -3.22 1.51 -4.34
C HIS A 2 -2.70 0.40 -3.41
N THR A 3 -3.58 -0.41 -2.88
CA THR A 3 -3.23 -1.53 -1.97
C THR A 3 -3.58 -2.89 -2.56
N ASN A 4 -4.45 -2.92 -3.56
CA ASN A 4 -4.85 -4.12 -4.31
C ASN A 4 -5.09 -3.77 -5.79
N GLY A 5 -4.16 -3.01 -6.37
CA GLY A 5 -4.23 -2.61 -7.78
C GLY A 5 -4.08 -3.79 -8.71
N ALA A 6 -4.89 -3.83 -9.75
CA ALA A 6 -4.89 -4.88 -10.75
C ALA A 6 -5.22 -4.33 -12.14
N THR A 7 -4.85 -5.10 -13.14
CA THR A 7 -5.20 -4.84 -14.54
C THR A 7 -6.48 -5.55 -14.98
N SER A 8 -6.99 -6.46 -14.13
CA SER A 8 -8.25 -7.18 -14.34
C SER A 8 -8.98 -7.41 -13.02
N GLU A 9 -10.31 -7.53 -13.06
CA GLU A 9 -11.17 -7.79 -11.89
C GLU A 9 -10.85 -9.12 -11.18
N LYS A 10 -10.19 -10.05 -11.85
CA LYS A 10 -9.80 -11.34 -11.26
C LYS A 10 -8.57 -11.24 -10.38
N GLU A 11 -7.72 -10.25 -10.60
CA GLU A 11 -6.43 -10.10 -9.92
C GLU A 11 -6.47 -9.16 -8.73
N GLY A 12 -7.45 -8.26 -8.67
CA GLY A 12 -7.60 -7.31 -7.58
C GLY A 12 -8.87 -6.47 -7.69
N GLU A 13 -9.16 -5.73 -6.63
CA GLU A 13 -10.38 -4.91 -6.49
C GLU A 13 -10.13 -3.42 -6.78
N GLY A 14 -8.86 -3.01 -6.94
CA GLY A 14 -8.46 -1.62 -7.18
C GLY A 14 -7.81 -1.39 -8.53
N LEU A 15 -7.77 -0.13 -8.96
CA LEU A 15 -7.03 0.28 -10.15
C LEU A 15 -5.52 0.23 -9.89
N LEU A 16 -4.74 -0.20 -10.88
CA LEU A 16 -3.29 -0.13 -10.83
C LEU A 16 -2.73 1.14 -11.48
N PRO A 17 -3.27 1.65 -12.60
CA PRO A 17 -2.77 2.86 -13.23
C PRO A 17 -2.91 4.09 -12.33
N PRO A 18 -1.97 5.06 -12.39
CA PRO A 18 -2.08 6.31 -11.67
C PRO A 18 -3.23 7.17 -12.22
N ILE A 19 -3.98 7.81 -11.33
CA ILE A 19 -5.16 8.63 -11.67
C ILE A 19 -5.21 9.98 -10.95
N ALA A 20 -4.26 10.23 -10.04
CA ALA A 20 -4.20 11.44 -9.23
C ALA A 20 -2.94 12.27 -9.58
N ASP A 21 -2.77 13.42 -8.92
CA ASP A 21 -1.52 14.19 -9.00
C ASP A 21 -0.35 13.40 -8.42
N ILE A 22 -0.60 12.74 -7.28
CA ILE A 22 0.33 11.78 -6.68
C ILE A 22 -0.44 10.52 -6.31
N ASP A 23 -0.02 9.39 -6.86
CA ASP A 23 -0.54 8.08 -6.52
C ASP A 23 0.40 7.34 -5.58
N TYR A 24 -0.13 6.80 -4.48
CA TYR A 24 0.65 6.11 -3.45
C TYR A 24 0.55 4.59 -3.63
N TYR A 25 1.70 3.93 -3.69
CA TYR A 25 1.85 2.50 -3.93
C TYR A 25 2.59 1.81 -2.77
N PRO A 26 1.95 1.61 -1.61
CA PRO A 26 2.57 0.84 -0.54
C PRO A 26 2.87 -0.59 -1.02
N ASN A 27 4.11 -1.02 -0.83
CA ASN A 27 4.60 -2.36 -1.22
C ASN A 27 4.35 -2.72 -2.70
N GLY A 28 4.41 -1.73 -3.58
CA GLY A 28 4.14 -1.91 -5.01
C GLY A 28 2.66 -1.82 -5.39
N GLY A 29 1.76 -1.60 -4.44
CA GLY A 29 0.35 -1.30 -4.70
C GLY A 29 -0.57 -2.50 -4.95
N GLN A 30 -0.09 -3.73 -4.87
CA GLN A 30 -0.86 -4.94 -5.19
C GLN A 30 -1.05 -5.88 -4.00
N LEU A 31 0.04 -6.26 -3.34
CA LEU A 31 0.05 -7.18 -2.21
C LEU A 31 0.63 -6.52 -0.96
N GLN A 32 -0.04 -6.68 0.16
CA GLN A 32 0.35 -6.04 1.40
C GLN A 32 0.90 -7.07 2.41
N PRO A 33 1.95 -6.75 3.19
CA PRO A 33 2.62 -7.69 4.08
C PRO A 33 1.67 -8.41 5.04
N LYS A 34 0.68 -7.70 5.59
CA LYS A 34 -0.32 -8.30 6.49
C LYS A 34 -1.13 -9.42 5.83
N CYS A 35 -1.40 -9.30 4.53
CA CYS A 35 -2.27 -10.25 3.81
C CYS A 35 -1.48 -11.42 3.20
N VAL A 36 -0.17 -11.30 3.08
CA VAL A 36 0.72 -12.32 2.51
C VAL A 36 1.23 -13.27 3.59
N GLN A 37 1.51 -12.78 4.79
CA GLN A 37 1.88 -13.61 5.94
C GLN A 37 0.64 -14.33 6.41
N GLY A 38 0.40 -15.52 5.86
CA GLY A 38 -0.74 -16.38 6.04
C GLY A 38 -1.67 -15.96 7.15
N ALA A 39 -2.77 -15.31 6.81
CA ALA A 39 -3.69 -14.78 7.77
C ALA A 39 -4.18 -15.93 8.66
N ARG A 40 -3.51 -16.16 9.78
CA ARG A 40 -4.11 -16.78 10.92
C ARG A 40 -5.14 -15.81 11.46
N PHE A 41 -6.25 -15.65 10.73
CA PHE A 41 -7.46 -15.21 11.37
C PHE A 41 -7.70 -16.27 12.45
N ARG A 42 -7.54 -15.94 13.70
CA ARG A 42 -8.12 -16.71 14.79
C ARG A 42 -9.63 -16.60 14.61
N THR A 43 -10.16 -17.50 13.79
CA THR A 43 -11.55 -17.89 13.89
C THR A 43 -11.66 -18.80 15.11
N GLU A 44 -12.79 -18.73 15.79
CA GLU A 44 -13.19 -19.59 16.91
C GLU A 44 -12.71 -21.03 16.75
N PRO A 45 -12.37 -21.73 17.87
CA PRO A 45 -11.88 -23.10 17.80
C PRO A 45 -12.86 -24.01 17.06
N GLY A 46 -12.45 -24.54 15.91
CA GLY A 46 -13.22 -25.53 15.13
C GLY A 46 -13.52 -25.15 13.68
N TYR A 47 -13.28 -23.91 13.26
CA TYR A 47 -13.45 -23.51 11.87
C TYR A 47 -12.08 -23.38 11.19
N ILE A 48 -11.65 -24.45 10.52
CA ILE A 48 -10.52 -24.40 9.61
C ILE A 48 -11.03 -23.78 8.32
N ASP A 49 -10.94 -22.46 8.20
CA ASP A 49 -11.20 -21.81 6.94
C ASP A 49 -9.97 -21.94 6.03
N THR A 50 -9.92 -23.01 5.28
CA THR A 50 -8.98 -23.24 4.18
C THR A 50 -9.32 -22.36 2.97
N VAL A 51 -10.05 -21.27 3.13
CA VAL A 51 -10.38 -20.37 2.04
C VAL A 51 -9.18 -19.53 1.70
N THR A 52 -8.29 -20.14 0.95
CA THR A 52 -7.28 -19.49 0.12
C THR A 52 -7.89 -18.87 -1.13
N SER A 53 -9.16 -18.48 -1.09
CA SER A 53 -9.80 -17.90 -2.26
C SER A 53 -9.13 -16.58 -2.61
N GLN A 54 -8.86 -16.36 -3.89
CA GLN A 54 -8.28 -15.12 -4.40
C GLN A 54 -9.12 -13.91 -3.96
N SER A 55 -10.44 -14.04 -3.87
CA SER A 55 -11.34 -12.97 -3.41
C SER A 55 -11.05 -12.53 -1.96
N LYS A 56 -10.81 -13.45 -1.03
CA LYS A 56 -10.46 -13.07 0.35
C LYS A 56 -9.10 -12.39 0.44
N LYS A 57 -8.11 -12.83 -0.35
CA LYS A 57 -6.83 -12.15 -0.46
C LYS A 57 -6.99 -10.75 -1.04
N ASN A 58 -7.80 -10.61 -2.07
CA ASN A 58 -8.09 -9.32 -2.67
C ASN A 58 -8.77 -8.39 -1.66
N SER A 59 -9.82 -8.82 -0.98
CA SER A 59 -10.49 -8.02 0.04
C SER A 59 -9.56 -7.62 1.19
N CYS A 60 -8.67 -8.50 1.65
CA CYS A 60 -7.67 -8.17 2.66
C CYS A 60 -6.78 -7.03 2.17
N ASN A 61 -6.18 -7.16 0.99
CA ASN A 61 -5.28 -6.15 0.43
C ASN A 61 -6.02 -4.83 0.16
N HIS A 62 -7.23 -4.90 -0.40
CA HIS A 62 -8.05 -3.73 -0.69
C HIS A 62 -8.38 -2.92 0.57
N ASN A 63 -8.83 -3.61 1.63
CA ASN A 63 -9.21 -2.97 2.88
C ASN A 63 -8.02 -2.33 3.63
N LEU A 64 -6.79 -2.73 3.37
CA LEU A 64 -5.63 -2.09 4.00
C LEU A 64 -5.47 -0.62 3.62
N SER A 65 -6.01 -0.16 2.50
CA SER A 65 -6.06 1.27 2.17
C SER A 65 -6.73 2.08 3.27
N PHE A 66 -7.84 1.59 3.80
CA PHE A 66 -8.58 2.19 4.89
C PHE A 66 -7.80 2.16 6.22
N PHE A 67 -7.19 1.03 6.57
CA PHE A 67 -6.39 0.92 7.79
C PHE A 67 -5.14 1.79 7.77
N TYR A 68 -4.45 1.89 6.65
CA TYR A 68 -3.31 2.79 6.49
C TYR A 68 -3.74 4.25 6.61
N TYR A 69 -4.89 4.61 6.04
CA TYR A 69 -5.40 5.96 6.15
C TYR A 69 -5.70 6.33 7.61
N ILE A 70 -6.39 5.46 8.36
CA ILE A 70 -6.65 5.66 9.80
C ILE A 70 -5.34 5.76 10.58
N ALA A 71 -4.39 4.85 10.36
CA ALA A 71 -3.10 4.89 11.06
C ALA A 71 -2.35 6.20 10.81
N SER A 72 -2.53 6.80 9.63
CA SER A 72 -1.88 8.06 9.27
C SER A 72 -2.37 9.30 10.02
N PHE A 73 -3.48 9.22 10.77
CA PHE A 73 -3.88 10.30 11.70
C PHE A 73 -2.89 10.46 12.85
N ASN A 74 -2.19 9.41 13.21
CA ASN A 74 -1.09 9.53 14.16
C ASN A 74 0.10 10.22 13.51
N LYS A 75 0.50 11.38 14.03
CA LYS A 75 1.61 12.17 13.49
C LYS A 75 2.95 11.44 13.49
N THR A 76 3.13 10.50 14.42
CA THR A 76 4.35 9.69 14.51
C THR A 76 4.42 8.57 13.49
N CYS A 77 3.29 8.19 12.89
CA CYS A 77 3.21 7.21 11.82
C CYS A 77 3.16 7.93 10.47
N GLN A 78 4.32 8.20 9.88
CA GLN A 78 4.41 9.15 8.77
C GLN A 78 4.21 8.54 7.38
N PHE A 79 4.37 7.24 7.23
CA PHE A 79 4.28 6.55 5.94
C PHE A 79 5.11 7.23 4.85
N LEU A 80 6.39 7.44 5.13
CA LEU A 80 7.31 8.10 4.20
C LEU A 80 7.70 7.19 3.04
N GLY A 81 7.71 7.78 1.85
CA GLY A 81 8.11 7.13 0.61
C GLY A 81 8.98 8.03 -0.26
N ARG A 82 9.20 7.58 -1.48
CA ARG A 82 9.95 8.32 -2.51
C ARG A 82 9.17 8.36 -3.80
N ILE A 83 9.27 9.48 -4.50
CA ILE A 83 8.80 9.57 -5.88
C ILE A 83 9.72 8.70 -6.74
N CYS A 84 9.12 7.83 -7.54
CA CYS A 84 9.86 6.88 -8.36
C CYS A 84 9.01 6.39 -9.54
N ASP A 85 9.65 5.98 -10.63
CA ASP A 85 8.94 5.52 -11.82
C ASP A 85 8.36 4.11 -11.67
N SER A 86 9.05 3.25 -10.92
CA SER A 86 8.62 1.88 -10.66
C SER A 86 8.94 1.42 -9.24
N TYR A 87 8.24 0.38 -8.78
CA TYR A 87 8.55 -0.24 -7.49
C TYR A 87 9.92 -0.93 -7.49
N GLU A 88 10.32 -1.51 -8.62
CA GLU A 88 11.64 -2.11 -8.76
C GLU A 88 12.77 -1.08 -8.60
N ASP A 89 12.65 0.07 -9.22
CA ASP A 89 13.61 1.17 -9.06
C ASP A 89 13.65 1.68 -7.61
N TYR A 90 12.50 1.71 -6.95
CA TYR A 90 12.42 2.09 -5.54
C TYR A 90 13.15 1.10 -4.63
N ILE A 91 12.91 -0.21 -4.76
CA ILE A 91 13.54 -1.23 -3.90
C ILE A 91 15.04 -1.42 -4.18
N THR A 92 15.49 -1.12 -5.39
CA THR A 92 16.93 -1.17 -5.78
C THR A 92 17.70 0.10 -5.41
N GLY A 93 17.00 1.11 -4.85
CA GLY A 93 17.62 2.34 -4.35
C GLY A 93 17.90 3.41 -5.40
N LYS A 94 17.47 3.23 -6.65
CA LYS A 94 17.65 4.24 -7.71
C LYS A 94 17.00 5.59 -7.39
N CYS A 95 15.94 5.57 -6.58
CA CYS A 95 15.18 6.77 -6.20
C CYS A 95 15.57 7.32 -4.81
N SER A 96 16.70 6.94 -4.24
CA SER A 96 17.11 7.34 -2.88
C SER A 96 17.28 8.85 -2.71
N SER A 97 17.64 9.57 -3.78
CA SER A 97 17.76 11.03 -3.81
C SER A 97 16.49 11.75 -4.32
N ALA A 98 15.46 11.03 -4.72
CA ALA A 98 14.22 11.60 -5.21
C ALA A 98 13.42 12.28 -4.07
N PRO A 99 12.45 13.16 -4.38
CA PRO A 99 11.63 13.82 -3.39
C PRO A 99 10.93 12.82 -2.45
N VAL A 100 10.91 13.17 -1.15
CA VAL A 100 10.16 12.43 -0.14
C VAL A 100 8.69 12.75 -0.28
N CYS A 101 7.85 11.74 -0.27
CA CYS A 101 6.40 11.84 -0.23
C CYS A 101 5.87 11.22 1.07
N ARG A 102 4.72 11.69 1.52
CA ARG A 102 4.04 11.19 2.73
C ARG A 102 2.64 10.74 2.37
N MET A 103 2.35 9.46 2.58
CA MET A 103 1.03 8.89 2.33
C MET A 103 0.08 9.15 3.50
N GLY A 104 -1.21 9.34 3.20
CA GLY A 104 -2.27 9.41 4.20
C GLY A 104 -2.74 10.82 4.51
N PHE A 105 -3.30 11.02 5.70
CA PHE A 105 -3.97 12.26 6.10
C PHE A 105 -3.09 13.52 6.01
N TYR A 106 -1.81 13.40 6.30
CA TYR A 106 -0.86 14.51 6.23
C TYR A 106 -0.10 14.58 4.89
N SER A 107 -0.63 13.95 3.85
CA SER A 107 -0.12 14.11 2.49
C SER A 107 -0.08 15.58 2.09
N LYS A 108 0.98 15.98 1.42
CA LYS A 108 1.16 17.36 0.93
C LYS A 108 1.45 17.34 -0.54
N GLU A 109 0.99 18.38 -1.21
CA GLU A 109 1.42 18.68 -2.55
C GLU A 109 2.94 18.84 -2.60
N LEU A 110 3.57 18.29 -3.61
CA LEU A 110 4.99 18.45 -3.87
C LEU A 110 5.15 19.33 -5.11
N PRO A 111 5.79 20.50 -4.97
CA PRO A 111 5.95 21.43 -6.09
C PRO A 111 6.79 20.81 -7.21
N ASN A 112 6.47 21.21 -8.44
CA ASN A 112 7.22 20.83 -9.64
C ASN A 112 7.22 19.34 -9.99
N LEU A 113 6.26 18.55 -9.47
CA LEU A 113 6.05 17.20 -9.92
C LEU A 113 5.05 17.16 -11.09
N PRO A 114 5.29 16.31 -12.10
CA PRO A 114 4.30 16.07 -13.13
C PRO A 114 3.08 15.36 -12.53
N ALA A 115 1.91 15.57 -13.15
CA ALA A 115 0.70 14.79 -12.83
C ALA A 115 0.98 13.28 -12.98
N HIS A 116 0.26 12.49 -12.21
CA HIS A 116 0.44 11.03 -12.17
C HIS A 116 1.80 10.56 -11.63
N SER A 117 2.45 11.39 -10.82
CA SER A 117 3.65 10.98 -10.09
C SER A 117 3.34 9.84 -9.12
N LYS A 118 4.27 8.90 -9.01
CA LYS A 118 4.10 7.70 -8.19
C LYS A 118 5.00 7.76 -6.95
N CYS A 119 4.39 7.62 -5.79
CA CYS A 119 5.07 7.54 -4.50
C CYS A 119 5.10 6.09 -4.03
N TYR A 120 6.28 5.51 -3.91
CA TYR A 120 6.47 4.16 -3.39
C TYR A 120 6.99 4.19 -1.96
N LEU A 121 6.47 3.29 -1.14
CA LEU A 121 6.85 3.12 0.26
C LEU A 121 6.70 1.67 0.70
N LYS A 122 7.29 1.32 1.83
CA LYS A 122 7.10 0.03 2.49
C LYS A 122 6.25 0.19 3.73
N THR A 123 5.51 -0.85 4.09
CA THR A 123 4.75 -0.95 5.33
C THR A 123 5.07 -2.24 6.05
N SER A 124 4.77 -2.31 7.36
CA SER A 124 4.86 -3.54 8.13
C SER A 124 3.56 -4.36 8.06
N ALA A 125 3.61 -5.61 8.51
CA ALA A 125 2.44 -6.46 8.68
C ALA A 125 1.64 -6.11 9.94
N GLU A 126 2.27 -5.48 10.92
CA GLU A 126 1.70 -5.17 12.22
C GLU A 126 1.28 -3.70 12.32
N SER A 127 0.14 -3.46 12.99
CA SER A 127 -0.33 -2.09 13.29
C SER A 127 0.72 -1.35 14.17
N PRO A 128 0.95 -0.07 13.92
CA PRO A 128 0.27 0.87 13.01
C PRO A 128 0.76 0.86 11.55
N TYR A 129 1.47 -0.14 11.10
CA TYR A 129 1.92 -0.43 9.74
C TYR A 129 3.03 0.46 9.18
N CYS A 130 3.27 1.64 9.70
CA CYS A 130 4.39 2.50 9.30
C CYS A 130 5.74 1.94 9.80
N LEU A 131 6.82 2.24 9.07
CA LEU A 131 8.19 1.80 9.40
C LEU A 131 9.07 2.94 9.90
N ASP A 132 8.51 4.11 10.03
CA ASP A 132 9.16 5.35 10.45
C ASP A 132 8.72 5.82 11.84
#